data_73154af35a0f2e1879940f3e4c0f7da6
#
_entry.id   73154af35a0f2e1879940f3e4c0f7da6
#
_cell.length_a   1.000
_cell.length_b   1.000
_cell.length_c   1.000
_cell.angle_alpha   90.00
_cell.angle_beta   90.00
_cell.angle_gamma   90.00
#
_symmetry.space_group_name_H-M   'P 1'
#
loop_
_entity.id
_entity.type
_entity.pdbx_description
1 polymer ?
#
loop_
_entity_poly.entity_id
_entity_poly.type
_entity_poly.pdbx_seq_one_letter_code
_entity_poly.pdbx_strand_id
1 'polypeptide(L)'
;PDYQDPSTYLDVIKPGGENTKTFLGFDGTENAAAKQVGLDEYTKLVDEAGAEKQDLNKRYEKYAAAQAWLTDSALLIPVTSRTGRPILTKVVPFSAPFAWSGAKAREAASYKYMKLQDEPVTTKDYNSAQEKWNKERAESNKKAQEELADHVK
;
A
#
# COMPACT_ATOMS: atom_id res chain seq x y z
N PRO A 1 -6.71 2.95 2.73
CA PRO A 1 -6.44 1.79 1.88
C PRO A 1 -6.95 0.52 2.54
N ASP A 2 -7.60 -0.33 1.75
CA ASP A 2 -8.22 -1.54 2.25
C ASP A 2 -7.27 -2.74 2.23
N TYR A 3 -6.22 -2.66 1.43
CA TYR A 3 -5.20 -3.69 1.24
C TYR A 3 -3.85 -3.09 0.80
N GLN A 4 -2.79 -3.89 0.90
CA GLN A 4 -1.42 -3.45 0.59
C GLN A 4 -1.07 -3.72 -0.89
N ASP A 5 -1.67 -2.93 -1.77
CA ASP A 5 -1.33 -2.93 -3.19
C ASP A 5 -1.53 -1.49 -3.73
N PRO A 6 -0.71 -1.01 -4.67
CA PRO A 6 -0.85 0.34 -5.23
C PRO A 6 -2.23 0.62 -5.84
N SER A 7 -2.94 -0.40 -6.32
CA SER A 7 -4.29 -0.24 -6.88
C SER A 7 -5.25 0.44 -5.91
N THR A 8 -5.14 0.17 -4.60
CA THR A 8 -6.02 0.80 -3.59
C THR A 8 -5.96 2.33 -3.58
N TYR A 9 -4.87 2.91 -4.08
CA TYR A 9 -4.69 4.36 -4.19
C TYR A 9 -4.94 4.89 -5.60
N LEU A 10 -4.65 4.09 -6.62
CA LEU A 10 -4.71 4.54 -8.02
C LEU A 10 -6.07 4.28 -8.67
N ASP A 11 -6.78 3.22 -8.27
CA ASP A 11 -8.13 2.93 -8.78
C ASP A 11 -9.14 4.04 -8.46
N VAL A 12 -9.00 4.71 -7.32
CA VAL A 12 -9.91 5.78 -6.89
C VAL A 12 -9.80 7.06 -7.73
N ILE A 13 -8.78 7.13 -8.61
CA ILE A 13 -8.55 8.26 -9.53
C ILE A 13 -9.03 7.95 -10.95
N LYS A 14 -9.41 6.72 -11.25
CA LYS A 14 -10.07 6.41 -12.52
C LYS A 14 -11.43 7.14 -12.63
N PRO A 15 -11.93 7.44 -13.84
CA PRO A 15 -13.26 8.01 -14.01
C PRO A 15 -14.32 7.17 -13.30
N GLY A 16 -15.18 7.80 -12.52
CA GLY A 16 -16.17 7.10 -11.66
C GLY A 16 -15.58 6.58 -10.33
N GLY A 17 -14.27 6.67 -10.13
CA GLY A 17 -13.65 6.41 -8.83
C GLY A 17 -14.06 7.45 -7.78
N GLU A 18 -13.90 7.10 -6.51
CA GLU A 18 -14.40 7.92 -5.41
C GLU A 18 -13.87 9.37 -5.46
N ASN A 19 -12.59 9.53 -5.72
CA ASN A 19 -11.96 10.87 -5.72
C ASN A 19 -12.36 11.67 -6.97
N THR A 20 -12.34 11.07 -8.13
CA THR A 20 -12.65 11.76 -9.39
C THR A 20 -14.12 12.10 -9.51
N LYS A 21 -15.00 11.22 -9.06
CA LYS A 21 -16.42 11.49 -9.00
C LYS A 21 -16.76 12.61 -8.02
N THR A 22 -16.19 12.56 -6.82
CA THR A 22 -16.54 13.49 -5.74
C THR A 22 -15.94 14.88 -5.94
N PHE A 23 -14.67 14.96 -6.37
CA PHE A 23 -13.95 16.23 -6.43
C PHE A 23 -13.92 16.87 -7.81
N LEU A 24 -14.02 16.07 -8.87
CA LEU A 24 -13.90 16.54 -10.26
C LEU A 24 -15.19 16.38 -11.09
N GLY A 25 -16.18 15.68 -10.55
CA GLY A 25 -17.42 15.40 -11.29
C GLY A 25 -17.25 14.38 -12.42
N PHE A 26 -16.17 13.60 -12.45
CA PHE A 26 -15.93 12.59 -13.48
C PHE A 26 -16.60 11.28 -13.07
N ASP A 27 -17.86 11.15 -13.39
CA ASP A 27 -18.78 10.11 -12.90
C ASP A 27 -18.67 8.76 -13.62
N GLY A 28 -17.90 8.67 -14.69
CA GLY A 28 -17.65 7.42 -15.42
C GLY A 28 -16.75 7.59 -16.64
N THR A 29 -16.46 6.48 -17.30
CA THR A 29 -15.56 6.41 -18.47
C THR A 29 -16.09 7.17 -19.67
N GLU A 30 -17.42 7.37 -19.77
CA GLU A 30 -18.05 8.11 -20.85
C GLU A 30 -18.10 9.63 -20.61
N ASN A 31 -17.64 10.09 -19.45
CA ASN A 31 -17.59 11.51 -19.15
C ASN A 31 -16.65 12.25 -20.13
N ALA A 32 -17.19 13.23 -20.85
CA ALA A 32 -16.46 13.93 -21.89
C ALA A 32 -15.25 14.72 -21.34
N ALA A 33 -15.40 15.33 -20.17
CA ALA A 33 -14.30 16.07 -19.53
C ALA A 33 -13.19 15.12 -19.05
N ALA A 34 -13.53 13.94 -18.53
CA ALA A 34 -12.56 12.92 -18.16
C ALA A 34 -11.74 12.44 -19.37
N LYS A 35 -12.40 12.24 -20.53
CA LYS A 35 -11.73 11.91 -21.79
C LYS A 35 -10.84 13.06 -22.28
N GLN A 36 -11.32 14.29 -22.19
CA GLN A 36 -10.57 15.47 -22.63
C GLN A 36 -9.27 15.67 -21.86
N VAL A 37 -9.22 15.31 -20.58
CA VAL A 37 -7.99 15.37 -19.76
C VAL A 37 -7.16 14.09 -19.84
N GLY A 38 -7.54 13.11 -20.65
CA GLY A 38 -6.75 11.90 -20.92
C GLY A 38 -6.88 10.81 -19.85
N LEU A 39 -7.92 10.82 -19.00
CA LEU A 39 -8.10 9.80 -17.96
C LEU A 39 -8.40 8.39 -18.51
N ASP A 40 -8.72 8.25 -19.79
CA ASP A 40 -8.78 6.97 -20.48
C ASP A 40 -7.40 6.32 -20.63
N GLU A 41 -6.37 7.11 -20.93
CA GLU A 41 -4.98 6.65 -20.96
C GLU A 41 -4.52 6.22 -19.56
N TYR A 42 -4.79 7.04 -18.55
CA TYR A 42 -4.52 6.68 -17.15
C TYR A 42 -5.18 5.38 -16.73
N THR A 43 -6.47 5.22 -17.06
CA THR A 43 -7.24 4.02 -16.75
C THR A 43 -6.59 2.78 -17.34
N LYS A 44 -6.15 2.87 -18.62
CA LYS A 44 -5.45 1.79 -19.29
C LYS A 44 -4.16 1.39 -18.57
N LEU A 45 -3.34 2.37 -18.14
CA LEU A 45 -2.11 2.11 -17.39
C LEU A 45 -2.39 1.38 -16.07
N VAL A 46 -3.42 1.81 -15.33
CA VAL A 46 -3.80 1.17 -14.05
C VAL A 46 -4.34 -0.24 -14.27
N ASP A 47 -5.17 -0.44 -15.30
CA ASP A 47 -5.75 -1.75 -15.62
C ASP A 47 -4.69 -2.74 -16.09
N GLU A 48 -3.72 -2.30 -16.91
CA GLU A 48 -2.57 -3.11 -17.33
C GLU A 48 -1.67 -3.50 -16.15
N ALA A 49 -1.50 -2.59 -15.18
CA ALA A 49 -0.79 -2.90 -13.95
C ALA A 49 -1.57 -3.91 -13.10
N GLY A 50 -2.89 -3.74 -12.98
CA GLY A 50 -3.78 -4.64 -12.26
C GLY A 50 -3.84 -6.05 -12.86
N ALA A 51 -3.68 -6.17 -14.17
CA ALA A 51 -3.65 -7.44 -14.89
C ALA A 51 -2.35 -8.23 -14.68
N GLU A 52 -1.24 -7.58 -14.30
CA GLU A 52 0.01 -8.27 -14.00
C GLU A 52 -0.08 -8.98 -12.66
N LYS A 53 -0.10 -10.31 -12.68
CA LYS A 53 -0.26 -11.18 -11.49
C LYS A 53 0.92 -12.11 -11.24
N GLN A 54 1.83 -12.21 -12.22
CA GLN A 54 2.92 -13.18 -12.17
C GLN A 54 4.21 -12.57 -11.62
N ASP A 55 4.49 -11.32 -11.96
CA ASP A 55 5.71 -10.63 -11.60
C ASP A 55 5.39 -9.36 -10.81
N LEU A 56 5.65 -9.41 -9.51
CA LEU A 56 5.37 -8.31 -8.60
C LEU A 56 6.18 -7.04 -8.93
N ASN A 57 7.42 -7.19 -9.40
CA ASN A 57 8.24 -6.05 -9.77
C ASN A 57 7.68 -5.35 -11.00
N LYS A 58 7.33 -6.11 -12.05
CA LYS A 58 6.65 -5.56 -13.24
C LYS A 58 5.32 -4.91 -12.90
N ARG A 59 4.56 -5.50 -11.98
CA ARG A 59 3.32 -4.90 -11.50
C ARG A 59 3.58 -3.51 -10.89
N TYR A 60 4.57 -3.41 -10.02
CA TYR A 60 4.91 -2.13 -9.38
C TYR A 60 5.50 -1.11 -10.36
N GLU A 61 6.32 -1.54 -11.32
CA GLU A 61 6.82 -0.67 -12.40
C GLU A 61 5.67 -0.06 -13.23
N LYS A 62 4.65 -0.86 -13.58
CA LYS A 62 3.47 -0.38 -14.30
C LYS A 62 2.65 0.62 -13.46
N TYR A 63 2.47 0.35 -12.17
CA TYR A 63 1.80 1.33 -11.29
C TYR A 63 2.61 2.61 -11.11
N ALA A 64 3.94 2.53 -11.06
CA ALA A 64 4.80 3.71 -11.02
C ALA A 64 4.65 4.56 -12.29
N ALA A 65 4.50 3.92 -13.47
CA ALA A 65 4.22 4.61 -14.71
C ALA A 65 2.86 5.33 -14.68
N ALA A 66 1.81 4.69 -14.15
CA ALA A 66 0.50 5.33 -13.97
C ALA A 66 0.57 6.52 -13.00
N GLN A 67 1.34 6.40 -11.93
CA GLN A 67 1.56 7.51 -10.99
C GLN A 67 2.35 8.66 -11.63
N ALA A 68 3.37 8.37 -12.44
CA ALA A 68 4.11 9.38 -13.19
C ALA A 68 3.18 10.15 -14.13
N TRP A 69 2.31 9.43 -14.86
CA TRP A 69 1.30 10.03 -15.72
C TRP A 69 0.41 11.03 -14.98
N LEU A 70 -0.07 10.68 -13.76
CA LEU A 70 -0.87 11.59 -12.93
C LEU A 70 -0.14 12.88 -12.58
N THR A 71 1.15 12.79 -12.29
CA THR A 71 1.97 13.94 -11.96
C THR A 71 2.21 14.81 -13.19
N ASP A 72 2.53 14.20 -14.31
CA ASP A 72 2.82 14.90 -15.58
C ASP A 72 1.57 15.58 -16.16
N SER A 73 0.40 14.97 -16.00
CA SER A 73 -0.88 15.54 -16.44
C SER A 73 -1.35 16.73 -15.59
N ALA A 74 -0.71 16.98 -14.44
CA ALA A 74 -1.11 17.97 -13.45
C ALA A 74 -2.56 17.80 -12.90
N LEU A 75 -3.20 16.66 -13.11
CA LEU A 75 -4.47 16.31 -12.47
C LEU A 75 -4.32 16.15 -10.96
N LEU A 76 -3.13 15.76 -10.54
CA LEU A 76 -2.74 15.63 -9.15
C LEU A 76 -1.40 16.34 -8.94
N ILE A 77 -1.41 17.37 -8.10
CA ILE A 77 -0.19 18.13 -7.78
C ILE A 77 0.30 17.66 -6.40
N PRO A 78 1.40 16.87 -6.32
CA PRO A 78 1.97 16.47 -5.06
C PRO A 78 2.58 17.69 -4.35
N VAL A 79 2.10 17.99 -3.15
CA VAL A 79 2.56 19.16 -2.37
C VAL A 79 3.59 18.75 -1.32
N THR A 80 3.37 17.63 -0.67
CA THR A 80 4.23 17.15 0.42
C THR A 80 4.11 15.64 0.61
N SER A 81 5.17 15.04 1.11
CA SER A 81 5.16 13.67 1.62
C SER A 81 5.21 13.71 3.13
N ARG A 82 4.30 12.96 3.78
CA ARG A 82 4.36 12.82 5.24
C ARG A 82 5.52 11.90 5.60
N THR A 83 6.45 12.42 6.35
CA THR A 83 7.50 11.63 7.00
C THR A 83 6.97 10.98 8.28
N GLY A 84 7.71 10.00 8.81
CA GLY A 84 7.41 9.40 10.10
C GLY A 84 7.33 10.45 11.21
N ARG A 85 6.41 10.23 12.16
CA ARG A 85 6.33 11.06 13.36
C ARG A 85 7.19 10.45 14.45
N PRO A 86 7.87 11.26 15.28
CA PRO A 86 8.51 10.75 16.48
C PRO A 86 7.45 10.06 17.36
N ILE A 87 7.75 8.86 17.82
CA ILE A 87 6.86 8.08 18.66
C ILE A 87 7.61 7.76 19.95
N LEU A 88 7.02 8.12 21.09
CA LEU A 88 7.43 7.62 22.40
C LEU A 88 6.49 6.47 22.76
N THR A 89 7.04 5.27 22.92
CA THR A 89 6.24 4.07 23.18
C THR A 89 6.92 3.12 24.15
N LYS A 90 6.10 2.39 24.90
CA LYS A 90 6.50 1.24 25.72
C LYS A 90 6.08 -0.10 25.09
N VAL A 91 5.54 -0.08 23.88
CA VAL A 91 5.20 -1.30 23.15
C VAL A 91 6.48 -1.95 22.66
N VAL A 92 6.69 -3.21 23.03
CA VAL A 92 7.84 -3.99 22.54
C VAL A 92 7.83 -4.01 21.02
N PRO A 93 8.91 -3.59 20.35
CA PRO A 93 8.97 -3.51 18.89
C PRO A 93 8.55 -4.82 18.22
N PHE A 94 7.72 -4.70 17.18
CA PHE A 94 7.20 -5.82 16.39
C PHE A 94 6.36 -6.86 17.15
N SER A 95 5.93 -6.57 18.38
CA SER A 95 4.94 -7.39 19.09
C SER A 95 3.50 -7.16 18.58
N ALA A 96 3.23 -6.01 17.97
CA ALA A 96 1.97 -5.72 17.32
C ALA A 96 1.90 -6.33 15.91
N PRO A 97 0.69 -6.61 15.37
CA PRO A 97 0.53 -7.06 14.00
C PRO A 97 1.15 -6.09 13.00
N PHE A 98 1.90 -6.61 12.02
CA PHE A 98 2.60 -5.79 11.03
C PHE A 98 1.65 -5.13 10.03
N ALA A 99 0.63 -5.84 9.57
CA ALA A 99 -0.30 -5.36 8.54
C ALA A 99 -1.46 -4.59 9.16
N TRP A 100 -1.52 -3.31 8.89
CA TRP A 100 -2.63 -2.43 9.33
C TRP A 100 -3.77 -2.40 8.31
N SER A 101 -3.43 -2.51 7.02
CA SER A 101 -4.40 -2.46 5.93
C SER A 101 -4.99 -3.83 5.64
N GLY A 102 -6.29 -3.89 5.41
CA GLY A 102 -7.02 -5.11 5.05
C GLY A 102 -7.32 -6.06 6.20
N ALA A 103 -6.90 -5.78 7.42
CA ALA A 103 -7.24 -6.58 8.58
C ALA A 103 -8.61 -6.16 9.12
N LYS A 104 -9.63 -7.02 8.99
CA LYS A 104 -10.89 -6.87 9.73
C LYS A 104 -10.59 -6.88 11.23
N ALA A 105 -11.29 -6.08 12.00
CA ALA A 105 -11.08 -5.91 13.42
C ALA A 105 -9.66 -5.41 13.77
N ARG A 106 -9.14 -4.53 12.94
CA ARG A 106 -7.83 -3.89 13.07
C ARG A 106 -7.51 -3.47 14.51
N GLU A 107 -8.45 -2.88 15.20
CA GLU A 107 -8.29 -2.41 16.57
C GLU A 107 -8.17 -3.56 17.56
N ALA A 108 -9.10 -4.49 17.57
CA ALA A 108 -9.09 -5.64 18.47
C ALA A 108 -7.90 -6.58 18.22
N ALA A 109 -7.53 -6.80 16.95
CA ALA A 109 -6.38 -7.63 16.60
C ALA A 109 -5.06 -6.98 17.01
N SER A 110 -4.99 -5.64 17.00
CA SER A 110 -3.76 -4.93 17.35
C SER A 110 -3.37 -5.09 18.81
N TYR A 111 -4.32 -5.17 19.72
CA TYR A 111 -4.04 -5.26 21.15
C TYR A 111 -3.72 -6.68 21.64
N LYS A 112 -4.26 -7.70 21.00
CA LYS A 112 -4.17 -9.09 21.47
C LYS A 112 -2.73 -9.59 21.68
N TYR A 113 -1.81 -9.18 20.85
CA TYR A 113 -0.43 -9.67 20.84
C TYR A 113 0.58 -8.60 21.26
N MET A 114 0.14 -7.37 21.55
CA MET A 114 1.00 -6.31 22.03
C MET A 114 1.59 -6.68 23.39
N LYS A 115 2.90 -6.51 23.49
CA LYS A 115 3.63 -6.63 24.75
C LYS A 115 4.10 -5.25 25.18
N LEU A 116 4.01 -4.96 26.45
CA LEU A 116 4.53 -3.72 27.04
C LEU A 116 5.81 -4.05 27.81
N GLN A 117 6.70 -3.07 27.87
CA GLN A 117 7.91 -3.07 28.69
C GLN A 117 7.89 -1.88 29.65
N ASP A 118 8.70 -1.94 30.71
CA ASP A 118 8.69 -0.91 31.75
C ASP A 118 9.27 0.41 31.27
N GLU A 119 10.36 0.36 30.47
CA GLU A 119 11.03 1.53 29.96
C GLU A 119 10.61 1.89 28.52
N PRO A 120 10.66 3.17 28.12
CA PRO A 120 10.44 3.57 26.75
C PRO A 120 11.43 2.90 25.78
N VAL A 121 10.97 2.57 24.60
CA VAL A 121 11.80 1.99 23.54
C VAL A 121 12.76 3.04 23.01
N THR A 122 14.07 2.76 23.07
CA THR A 122 15.07 3.63 22.46
C THR A 122 15.16 3.38 20.95
N THR A 123 15.66 4.36 20.19
CA THR A 123 15.94 4.19 18.76
C THR A 123 16.91 3.03 18.50
N LYS A 124 17.89 2.83 19.36
CA LYS A 124 18.83 1.72 19.26
C LYS A 124 18.14 0.37 19.40
N ASP A 125 17.30 0.23 20.42
CA ASP A 125 16.56 -1.02 20.66
C ASP A 125 15.59 -1.31 19.52
N TYR A 126 14.90 -0.27 19.02
CA TYR A 126 14.02 -0.39 17.86
C TYR A 126 14.77 -0.88 16.62
N ASN A 127 15.90 -0.27 16.28
CA ASN A 127 16.71 -0.63 15.12
C ASN A 127 17.23 -2.08 15.22
N SER A 128 17.71 -2.48 16.39
CA SER A 128 18.16 -3.86 16.62
C SER A 128 17.02 -4.88 16.48
N ALA A 129 15.85 -4.54 17.01
CA ALA A 129 14.66 -5.37 16.88
C ALA A 129 14.18 -5.44 15.41
N GLN A 130 14.29 -4.35 14.67
CA GLN A 130 13.93 -4.29 13.25
C GLN A 130 14.83 -5.19 12.38
N GLU A 131 16.14 -5.16 12.62
CA GLU A 131 17.08 -6.04 11.91
C GLU A 131 16.76 -7.52 12.15
N LYS A 132 16.52 -7.89 13.41
CA LYS A 132 16.13 -9.25 13.77
C LYS A 132 14.83 -9.65 13.10
N TRP A 133 13.80 -8.80 13.21
CA TRP A 133 12.48 -9.05 12.63
C TRP A 133 12.54 -9.17 11.10
N ASN A 134 13.34 -8.35 10.41
CA ASN A 134 13.51 -8.43 8.97
C ASN A 134 14.10 -9.79 8.53
N LYS A 135 15.07 -10.32 9.28
CA LYS A 135 15.66 -11.66 9.04
C LYS A 135 14.61 -12.76 9.23
N GLU A 136 13.95 -12.77 10.39
CA GLU A 136 12.89 -13.75 10.71
C GLU A 136 11.75 -13.72 9.69
N ARG A 137 11.35 -12.53 9.25
CA ARG A 137 10.32 -12.36 8.22
C ARG A 137 10.76 -12.91 6.87
N ALA A 138 12.00 -12.64 6.45
CA ALA A 138 12.52 -13.16 5.19
C ALA A 138 12.56 -14.70 5.17
N GLU A 139 13.00 -15.31 6.27
CA GLU A 139 13.00 -16.77 6.43
C GLU A 139 11.58 -17.35 6.45
N SER A 140 10.67 -16.73 7.19
CA SER A 140 9.26 -17.14 7.24
C SER A 140 8.57 -17.02 5.89
N ASN A 141 8.81 -15.94 5.14
CA ASN A 141 8.25 -15.75 3.80
C ASN A 141 8.78 -16.80 2.82
N LYS A 142 10.08 -17.10 2.88
CA LYS A 142 10.68 -18.16 2.05
C LYS A 142 10.02 -19.50 2.31
N LYS A 143 9.90 -19.88 3.59
CA LYS A 143 9.23 -21.12 3.99
C LYS A 143 7.78 -21.17 3.53
N ALA A 144 7.02 -20.08 3.71
CA ALA A 144 5.63 -20.02 3.26
C ALA A 144 5.50 -20.15 1.73
N GLN A 145 6.44 -19.62 0.95
CA GLN A 145 6.45 -19.78 -0.50
C GLN A 145 6.76 -21.23 -0.91
N GLU A 146 7.69 -21.89 -0.22
CA GLU A 146 8.01 -23.30 -0.44
C GLU A 146 6.80 -24.20 -0.14
N GLU A 147 6.12 -23.98 0.99
CA GLU A 147 4.90 -24.67 1.36
C GLU A 147 3.76 -24.43 0.35
N LEU A 148 3.58 -23.17 -0.11
CA LEU A 148 2.55 -22.83 -1.09
C LEU A 148 2.79 -23.51 -2.45
N ALA A 149 4.04 -23.61 -2.89
CA ALA A 149 4.40 -24.27 -4.14
C ALA A 149 4.01 -25.75 -4.18
N ASP A 150 3.94 -26.42 -3.02
CA ASP A 150 3.48 -27.79 -2.90
C ASP A 150 1.96 -27.93 -3.00
N HIS A 151 1.20 -26.87 -2.71
CA HIS A 151 -0.27 -26.85 -2.77
C HIS A 151 -0.82 -26.41 -4.14
N VAL A 152 -0.01 -25.85 -5.02
CA VAL A 152 -0.40 -25.31 -6.34
C VAL A 152 -0.02 -26.25 -7.49
N LYS A 153 0.00 -27.54 -7.26
CA LYS A 153 0.20 -28.56 -8.31
C LYS A 153 -1.11 -28.96 -8.95
#